data_98a7e7d35eee31d5ab458fcb64c7a521
#
_entry.id   98a7e7d35eee31d5ab458fcb64c7a521
#
_cell.length_a   1.000
_cell.length_b   1.000
_cell.length_c   1.000
_cell.angle_alpha   90.00
_cell.angle_beta   90.00
_cell.angle_gamma   90.00
#
_symmetry.space_group_name_H-M   'P 1'
#
loop_
_entity.id
_entity.type
_entity.pdbx_description
1 polymer ?
#
loop_
_entity_poly.entity_id
_entity_poly.type
_entity_poly.pdbx_seq_one_letter_code
_entity_poly.pdbx_strand_id
1 'polypeptide(L)'
;MDNKITIQKMSYSVGDYSILHDICLSVEQNQFVGLIGPNGSGKTTLLKHIYRALPPEKSTVFINRREIESFSYRETAKQITVMRQENGSDFDYTILEMVLMGRAPYRKYYEKDSAEDKQIAINALKYVGMEHLINRSFSTLSGGEKQRVLIARSLTQEADILVLDEPTNHLDVHYQWLLMEVIAGLGKTVLSVFHELNLACAFCDELYVLKDGLITCHGSP
;
A
#
# COMPACT_ATOMS: atom_id res chain seq x y z
N MET A 1 0.67 -20.13 -11.94
CA MET A 1 0.78 -19.08 -10.92
C MET A 1 0.41 -17.76 -11.56
N ASP A 2 -0.47 -17.00 -10.94
CA ASP A 2 -0.97 -15.73 -11.49
C ASP A 2 -0.33 -14.56 -10.73
N ASN A 3 0.83 -14.11 -11.23
CA ASN A 3 1.57 -13.02 -10.61
C ASN A 3 0.84 -11.69 -10.83
N LYS A 4 0.49 -11.02 -9.76
CA LYS A 4 -0.12 -9.68 -9.75
C LYS A 4 0.91 -8.57 -9.86
N ILE A 5 2.07 -8.75 -9.21
CA ILE A 5 3.24 -7.87 -9.33
C ILE A 5 4.41 -8.71 -9.80
N THR A 6 5.16 -8.22 -10.76
CA THR A 6 6.45 -8.80 -11.15
C THR A 6 7.46 -7.69 -11.38
N ILE A 7 8.63 -7.80 -10.77
CA ILE A 7 9.76 -6.91 -10.99
C ILE A 7 10.90 -7.74 -11.58
N GLN A 8 11.49 -7.24 -12.66
CA GLN A 8 12.53 -7.94 -13.42
C GLN A 8 13.74 -7.04 -13.58
N LYS A 9 14.84 -7.40 -12.92
CA LYS A 9 16.16 -6.75 -13.03
C LYS A 9 16.10 -5.21 -12.92
N MET A 10 15.27 -4.71 -12.00
CA MET A 10 15.13 -3.28 -11.82
C MET A 10 16.33 -2.72 -11.07
N SER A 11 16.96 -1.70 -11.66
CA SER A 11 18.04 -0.93 -11.05
C SER A 11 17.64 0.54 -10.95
N TYR A 12 18.16 1.25 -9.95
CA TYR A 12 17.88 2.67 -9.79
C TYR A 12 19.04 3.41 -9.13
N SER A 13 19.39 4.57 -9.69
CA SER A 13 20.44 5.45 -9.16
C SER A 13 19.97 6.90 -9.09
N VAL A 14 20.53 7.64 -8.15
CA VAL A 14 20.36 9.10 -8.03
C VAL A 14 21.75 9.74 -8.11
N GLY A 15 22.03 10.45 -9.22
CA GLY A 15 23.37 10.89 -9.54
C GLY A 15 24.32 9.69 -9.65
N ASP A 16 25.45 9.75 -8.98
CA ASP A 16 26.44 8.67 -8.97
C ASP A 16 26.13 7.57 -7.90
N TYR A 17 25.07 7.74 -7.13
CA TYR A 17 24.73 6.80 -6.07
C TYR A 17 23.68 5.81 -6.52
N SER A 18 24.05 4.53 -6.59
CA SER A 18 23.13 3.45 -6.92
C SER A 18 22.40 2.96 -5.68
N ILE A 19 21.07 2.89 -5.77
CA ILE A 19 20.17 2.56 -4.66
C ILE A 19 19.60 1.15 -4.78
N LEU A 20 19.29 0.71 -6.00
CA LEU A 20 18.75 -0.62 -6.29
C LEU A 20 19.55 -1.26 -7.41
N HIS A 21 19.80 -2.58 -7.28
CA HIS A 21 20.65 -3.34 -8.19
C HIS A 21 19.93 -4.63 -8.60
N ASP A 22 19.56 -4.76 -9.85
CA ASP A 22 19.00 -5.98 -10.47
C ASP A 22 17.89 -6.66 -9.64
N ILE A 23 16.99 -5.86 -9.06
CA ILE A 23 15.91 -6.36 -8.22
C ILE A 23 14.97 -7.26 -9.03
N CYS A 24 14.77 -8.48 -8.53
CA CYS A 24 13.76 -9.43 -9.01
C CYS A 24 12.83 -9.79 -7.85
N LEU A 25 11.52 -9.56 -8.02
CA LEU A 25 10.49 -9.85 -7.01
C LEU A 25 9.19 -10.21 -7.71
N SER A 26 8.43 -11.14 -7.13
CA SER A 26 7.08 -11.46 -7.60
C SER A 26 6.11 -11.55 -6.43
N VAL A 27 4.84 -11.18 -6.68
CA VAL A 27 3.74 -11.32 -5.74
C VAL A 27 2.58 -12.00 -6.47
N GLU A 28 2.15 -13.15 -5.99
CA GLU A 28 1.03 -13.89 -6.57
C GLU A 28 -0.32 -13.30 -6.14
N GLN A 29 -1.39 -13.71 -6.83
CA GLN A 29 -2.74 -13.30 -6.47
C GLN A 29 -3.07 -13.74 -5.04
N ASN A 30 -3.63 -12.82 -4.25
CA ASN A 30 -4.02 -13.02 -2.85
C ASN A 30 -2.88 -13.42 -1.91
N GLN A 31 -1.63 -13.27 -2.34
CA GLN A 31 -0.45 -13.50 -1.52
C GLN A 31 -0.14 -12.24 -0.70
N PHE A 32 0.31 -12.44 0.54
CA PHE A 32 0.84 -11.42 1.40
C PHE A 32 2.36 -11.49 1.44
N VAL A 33 3.04 -10.59 0.75
CA VAL A 33 4.51 -10.54 0.66
C VAL A 33 5.06 -9.42 1.53
N GLY A 34 6.04 -9.75 2.34
CA GLY A 34 6.78 -8.80 3.17
C GLY A 34 8.14 -8.45 2.57
N LEU A 35 8.49 -7.17 2.59
CA LEU A 35 9.81 -6.67 2.26
C LEU A 35 10.49 -6.18 3.55
N ILE A 36 11.57 -6.82 3.96
CA ILE A 36 12.32 -6.54 5.17
C ILE A 36 13.76 -6.14 4.84
N GLY A 37 14.44 -5.51 5.77
CA GLY A 37 15.84 -5.11 5.62
C GLY A 37 16.18 -3.86 6.42
N PRO A 38 17.47 -3.50 6.55
CA PRO A 38 17.92 -2.34 7.30
C PRO A 38 17.40 -1.01 6.71
N ASN A 39 17.44 0.05 7.51
CA ASN A 39 17.15 1.40 7.02
C ASN A 39 18.16 1.79 5.92
N GLY A 40 17.65 2.48 4.89
CA GLY A 40 18.48 2.86 3.74
C GLY A 40 18.73 1.74 2.71
N SER A 41 18.22 0.52 2.89
CA SER A 41 18.42 -0.57 1.93
C SER A 41 17.67 -0.41 0.60
N GLY A 42 16.78 0.59 0.46
CA GLY A 42 16.04 0.85 -0.78
C GLY A 42 14.57 0.40 -0.77
N LYS A 43 14.02 -0.12 0.34
CA LYS A 43 12.64 -0.66 0.43
C LYS A 43 11.57 0.34 -0.05
N THR A 44 11.53 1.53 0.55
CA THR A 44 10.58 2.59 0.15
C THR A 44 10.82 3.06 -1.29
N THR A 45 12.08 3.08 -1.75
CA THR A 45 12.41 3.43 -3.14
C THR A 45 11.82 2.39 -4.10
N LEU A 46 11.97 1.10 -3.79
CA LEU A 46 11.37 0.01 -4.57
C LEU A 46 9.83 0.15 -4.65
N LEU A 47 9.16 0.37 -3.51
CA LEU A 47 7.71 0.61 -3.51
C LEU A 47 7.32 1.81 -4.38
N LYS A 48 8.08 2.92 -4.33
CA LYS A 48 7.81 4.13 -5.14
C LYS A 48 7.79 3.87 -6.64
N HIS A 49 8.59 2.93 -7.13
CA HIS A 49 8.55 2.50 -8.54
C HIS A 49 7.31 1.66 -8.84
N ILE A 50 6.90 0.78 -7.91
CA ILE A 50 5.72 -0.08 -8.08
C ILE A 50 4.43 0.76 -8.15
N TYR A 51 4.29 1.82 -7.34
CA TYR A 51 3.11 2.68 -7.42
C TYR A 51 3.34 3.99 -8.22
N ARG A 52 4.46 4.07 -8.97
CA ARG A 52 4.80 5.15 -9.91
C ARG A 52 4.94 6.54 -9.30
N ALA A 53 5.29 6.65 -8.02
CA ALA A 53 5.77 7.91 -7.45
C ALA A 53 7.19 8.27 -7.95
N LEU A 54 7.96 7.24 -8.32
CA LEU A 54 9.17 7.35 -9.14
C LEU A 54 8.92 6.61 -10.46
N PRO A 55 9.38 7.14 -11.61
CA PRO A 55 9.25 6.45 -12.88
C PRO A 55 10.08 5.16 -12.83
N PRO A 56 9.50 3.99 -13.10
CA PRO A 56 10.28 2.77 -13.23
C PRO A 56 11.11 2.80 -14.52
N GLU A 57 12.19 2.03 -14.54
CA GLU A 57 12.89 1.72 -15.80
C GLU A 57 11.97 0.87 -16.68
N LYS A 58 12.05 1.08 -18.00
CA LYS A 58 11.20 0.37 -18.97
C LYS A 58 11.35 -1.14 -18.85
N SER A 59 10.23 -1.82 -18.98
CA SER A 59 10.15 -3.30 -18.94
C SER A 59 10.70 -3.94 -17.67
N THR A 60 10.64 -3.21 -16.53
CA THR A 60 11.09 -3.74 -15.24
C THR A 60 9.97 -4.02 -14.26
N VAL A 61 8.85 -3.30 -14.33
CA VAL A 61 7.70 -3.46 -13.42
C VAL A 61 6.45 -3.83 -14.21
N PHE A 62 5.84 -4.96 -13.84
CA PHE A 62 4.63 -5.49 -14.47
C PHE A 62 3.53 -5.66 -13.43
N ILE A 63 2.31 -5.23 -13.79
CA ILE A 63 1.09 -5.44 -13.01
C ILE A 63 0.12 -6.28 -13.88
N ASN A 64 -0.36 -7.40 -13.34
CA ASN A 64 -1.19 -8.34 -14.08
C ASN A 64 -0.53 -8.74 -15.44
N ARG A 65 0.78 -9.02 -15.43
CA ARG A 65 1.61 -9.37 -16.62
C ARG A 65 1.71 -8.27 -17.67
N ARG A 66 1.22 -7.08 -17.41
CA ARG A 66 1.28 -5.94 -18.31
C ARG A 66 2.23 -4.89 -17.73
N GLU A 67 3.07 -4.34 -18.59
CA GLU A 67 4.06 -3.33 -18.23
C GLU A 67 3.38 -2.10 -17.60
N ILE A 68 3.85 -1.66 -16.44
CA ILE A 68 3.18 -0.62 -15.66
C ILE A 68 3.13 0.73 -16.38
N GLU A 69 4.12 1.02 -17.21
CA GLU A 69 4.17 2.25 -18.00
C GLU A 69 3.10 2.31 -19.10
N SER A 70 2.54 1.16 -19.51
CA SER A 70 1.47 1.09 -20.50
C SER A 70 0.11 1.51 -19.94
N PHE A 71 -0.03 1.64 -18.61
CA PHE A 71 -1.22 2.17 -17.96
C PHE A 71 -1.14 3.69 -17.81
N SER A 72 -2.24 4.40 -17.93
CA SER A 72 -2.35 5.76 -17.40
C SER A 72 -2.22 5.74 -15.87
N TYR A 73 -1.88 6.87 -15.25
CA TYR A 73 -1.85 6.96 -13.76
C TYR A 73 -3.19 6.60 -13.13
N ARG A 74 -4.29 6.95 -13.79
CA ARG A 74 -5.64 6.62 -13.34
C ARG A 74 -5.92 5.12 -13.39
N GLU A 75 -5.48 4.44 -14.44
CA GLU A 75 -5.60 2.98 -14.54
C GLU A 75 -4.72 2.29 -13.50
N THR A 76 -3.48 2.77 -13.29
CA THR A 76 -2.62 2.25 -12.22
C THR A 76 -3.29 2.38 -10.85
N ALA A 77 -3.91 3.55 -10.56
CA ALA A 77 -4.62 3.78 -9.31
C ALA A 77 -5.90 2.91 -9.15
N LYS A 78 -6.44 2.32 -10.21
CA LYS A 78 -7.50 1.31 -10.13
C LYS A 78 -6.98 -0.10 -9.86
N GLN A 79 -5.69 -0.35 -10.09
CA GLN A 79 -5.05 -1.65 -9.84
C GLN A 79 -4.35 -1.71 -8.48
N ILE A 80 -3.73 -0.60 -8.09
CA ILE A 80 -2.88 -0.50 -6.90
C ILE A 80 -3.40 0.60 -5.99
N THR A 81 -3.68 0.27 -4.74
CA THR A 81 -3.87 1.25 -3.67
C THR A 81 -2.64 1.30 -2.80
N VAL A 82 -2.33 2.47 -2.26
CA VAL A 82 -1.13 2.70 -1.45
C VAL A 82 -1.52 3.27 -0.11
N MET A 83 -1.11 2.60 0.95
CA MET A 83 -1.18 3.13 2.29
C MET A 83 0.24 3.56 2.72
N ARG A 84 0.41 4.85 2.87
CA ARG A 84 1.65 5.47 3.37
C ARG A 84 1.36 6.14 4.68
N GLN A 85 2.37 6.28 5.48
CA GLN A 85 2.32 7.15 6.64
C GLN A 85 2.07 8.60 6.18
N GLU A 86 0.93 9.17 6.56
CA GLU A 86 0.63 10.57 6.29
C GLU A 86 1.19 11.43 7.43
N ASN A 87 2.15 12.27 7.09
CA ASN A 87 2.53 13.39 7.94
C ASN A 87 1.43 14.45 7.80
N GLY A 88 0.64 14.62 8.86
CA GLY A 88 -0.50 15.50 9.04
C GLY A 88 -0.92 16.39 7.86
N SER A 89 -2.17 16.31 7.44
CA SER A 89 -2.73 17.30 6.53
C SER A 89 -3.13 18.53 7.34
N ASP A 90 -2.77 19.72 6.87
CA ASP A 90 -3.23 21.00 7.45
C ASP A 90 -4.74 21.24 7.20
N PHE A 91 -5.43 20.30 6.56
CA PHE A 91 -6.85 20.39 6.23
C PHE A 91 -7.70 19.59 7.20
N ASP A 92 -8.78 20.17 7.65
CA ASP A 92 -9.73 19.57 8.58
C ASP A 92 -10.83 18.81 7.83
N TYR A 93 -10.49 17.60 7.33
CA TYR A 93 -11.44 16.70 6.69
C TYR A 93 -12.22 15.89 7.72
N THR A 94 -13.50 15.65 7.44
CA THR A 94 -14.27 14.60 8.12
C THR A 94 -13.74 13.21 7.72
N ILE A 95 -14.03 12.21 8.55
CA ILE A 95 -13.66 10.80 8.25
C ILE A 95 -14.25 10.36 6.89
N LEU A 96 -15.51 10.72 6.63
CA LEU A 96 -16.14 10.39 5.34
C LEU A 96 -15.40 11.02 4.16
N GLU A 97 -15.08 12.30 4.23
CA GLU A 97 -14.33 12.98 3.17
C GLU A 97 -12.96 12.36 2.94
N MET A 98 -12.25 12.02 4.01
CA MET A 98 -10.96 11.32 3.94
C MET A 98 -11.08 9.98 3.21
N VAL A 99 -12.11 9.18 3.52
CA VAL A 99 -12.33 7.87 2.90
C VAL A 99 -12.79 8.01 1.44
N LEU A 100 -13.63 8.99 1.13
CA LEU A 100 -14.09 9.28 -0.23
C LEU A 100 -12.95 9.69 -1.19
N MET A 101 -11.81 10.16 -0.69
CA MET A 101 -10.61 10.38 -1.53
C MET A 101 -10.15 9.10 -2.24
N GLY A 102 -10.44 7.91 -1.68
CA GLY A 102 -10.20 6.64 -2.34
C GLY A 102 -10.95 6.47 -3.67
N ARG A 103 -12.05 7.21 -3.89
CA ARG A 103 -12.83 7.18 -5.14
C ARG A 103 -12.26 8.07 -6.25
N ALA A 104 -11.21 8.85 -5.98
CA ALA A 104 -10.59 9.76 -6.97
C ALA A 104 -10.29 9.09 -8.34
N PRO A 105 -9.81 7.84 -8.44
CA PRO A 105 -9.56 7.19 -9.72
C PRO A 105 -10.81 6.93 -10.56
N TYR A 106 -12.01 6.97 -9.98
CA TYR A 106 -13.28 6.66 -10.65
C TYR A 106 -14.03 7.90 -11.10
N ARG A 107 -13.70 9.10 -10.55
CA ARG A 107 -14.40 10.36 -10.82
C ARG A 107 -13.70 11.20 -11.88
N LYS A 108 -14.46 11.98 -12.64
CA LYS A 108 -13.91 13.08 -13.42
C LYS A 108 -13.67 14.30 -12.51
N TYR A 109 -12.82 15.21 -12.96
CA TYR A 109 -12.34 16.34 -12.15
C TYR A 109 -13.45 17.21 -11.53
N TYR A 110 -14.62 17.31 -12.16
CA TYR A 110 -15.75 18.16 -11.70
C TYR A 110 -16.91 17.33 -11.11
N GLU A 111 -16.80 16.03 -11.05
CA GLU A 111 -17.88 15.17 -10.54
C GLU A 111 -17.88 15.15 -9.03
N LYS A 112 -19.07 15.36 -8.44
CA LYS A 112 -19.29 15.15 -7.00
C LYS A 112 -19.34 13.64 -6.72
N ASP A 113 -19.12 13.28 -5.44
CA ASP A 113 -19.31 11.91 -4.99
C ASP A 113 -20.73 11.45 -5.25
N SER A 114 -20.86 10.31 -5.93
CA SER A 114 -22.15 9.68 -6.19
C SER A 114 -22.73 9.05 -4.91
N ALA A 115 -23.99 8.67 -4.93
CA ALA A 115 -24.58 7.90 -3.83
C ALA A 115 -23.90 6.53 -3.68
N GLU A 116 -23.45 5.93 -4.79
CA GLU A 116 -22.69 4.66 -4.81
C GLU A 116 -21.32 4.84 -4.15
N ASP A 117 -20.55 5.90 -4.49
CA ASP A 117 -19.26 6.17 -3.85
C ASP A 117 -19.40 6.33 -2.34
N LYS A 118 -20.45 7.04 -1.89
CA LYS A 118 -20.72 7.20 -0.46
C LYS A 118 -21.05 5.87 0.20
N GLN A 119 -21.83 5.00 -0.46
CA GLN A 119 -22.16 3.69 0.09
C GLN A 119 -20.92 2.80 0.21
N ILE A 120 -20.02 2.81 -0.81
CA ILE A 120 -18.75 2.10 -0.78
C ILE A 120 -17.89 2.59 0.39
N ALA A 121 -17.80 3.91 0.60
CA ALA A 121 -17.05 4.52 1.70
C ALA A 121 -17.64 4.12 3.08
N ILE A 122 -18.95 4.13 3.23
CA ILE A 122 -19.64 3.71 4.47
C ILE A 122 -19.37 2.23 4.76
N ASN A 123 -19.44 1.37 3.74
CA ASN A 123 -19.17 -0.05 3.88
C ASN A 123 -17.70 -0.30 4.31
N ALA A 124 -16.75 0.45 3.73
CA ALA A 124 -15.36 0.39 4.11
C ALA A 124 -15.14 0.85 5.57
N LEU A 125 -15.80 1.93 6.01
CA LEU A 125 -15.76 2.40 7.39
C LEU A 125 -16.37 1.39 8.35
N LYS A 126 -17.46 0.74 7.96
CA LYS A 126 -18.08 -0.34 8.75
C LYS A 126 -17.16 -1.53 8.93
N TYR A 127 -16.44 -1.93 7.87
CA TYR A 127 -15.47 -3.02 7.93
C TYR A 127 -14.37 -2.78 8.96
N VAL A 128 -13.90 -1.54 9.09
CA VAL A 128 -12.87 -1.18 10.09
C VAL A 128 -13.44 -0.68 11.43
N GLY A 129 -14.77 -0.75 11.63
CA GLY A 129 -15.45 -0.37 12.87
C GLY A 129 -15.45 1.14 13.16
N MET A 130 -15.41 1.99 12.12
CA MET A 130 -15.32 3.45 12.25
C MET A 130 -16.57 4.19 11.76
N GLU A 131 -17.65 3.50 11.40
CA GLU A 131 -18.88 4.09 10.86
C GLU A 131 -19.59 5.06 11.82
N HIS A 132 -19.44 4.84 13.12
CA HIS A 132 -20.07 5.69 14.15
C HIS A 132 -19.39 7.07 14.29
N LEU A 133 -18.21 7.28 13.69
CA LEU A 133 -17.43 8.51 13.74
C LEU A 133 -17.40 9.25 12.40
N ILE A 134 -18.24 8.89 11.45
CA ILE A 134 -18.22 9.32 10.05
C ILE A 134 -18.11 10.86 9.84
N ASN A 135 -18.75 11.66 10.71
CA ASN A 135 -18.76 13.11 10.66
C ASN A 135 -17.68 13.77 11.54
N ARG A 136 -16.89 12.98 12.26
CA ARG A 136 -15.83 13.49 13.14
C ARG A 136 -14.65 13.95 12.28
N SER A 137 -13.93 14.99 12.75
CA SER A 137 -12.70 15.44 12.13
C SER A 137 -11.60 14.38 12.24
N PHE A 138 -10.94 14.07 11.11
CA PHE A 138 -9.82 13.12 11.04
C PHE A 138 -8.64 13.56 11.93
N SER A 139 -8.42 14.87 12.09
CA SER A 139 -7.33 15.44 12.89
C SER A 139 -7.42 15.04 14.37
N THR A 140 -8.66 14.85 14.88
CA THR A 140 -8.96 14.55 16.30
C THR A 140 -8.82 13.06 16.66
N LEU A 141 -8.51 12.19 15.72
CA LEU A 141 -8.40 10.75 15.92
C LEU A 141 -7.07 10.38 16.59
N SER A 142 -7.09 9.30 17.36
CA SER A 142 -5.88 8.61 17.83
C SER A 142 -5.10 7.99 16.65
N GLY A 143 -3.84 7.64 16.84
CA GLY A 143 -3.02 7.01 15.81
C GLY A 143 -3.64 5.75 15.22
N GLY A 144 -4.15 4.85 16.07
CA GLY A 144 -4.81 3.61 15.64
C GLY A 144 -6.12 3.85 14.90
N GLU A 145 -6.94 4.85 15.31
CA GLU A 145 -8.13 5.25 14.59
C GLU A 145 -7.80 5.83 13.21
N LYS A 146 -6.76 6.68 13.11
CA LYS A 146 -6.26 7.21 11.83
C LYS A 146 -5.87 6.10 10.88
N GLN A 147 -5.12 5.10 11.34
CA GLN A 147 -4.72 3.98 10.51
C GLN A 147 -5.93 3.17 10.00
N ARG A 148 -6.93 2.92 10.83
CA ARG A 148 -8.19 2.27 10.39
C ARG A 148 -8.92 3.07 9.31
N VAL A 149 -8.99 4.39 9.45
CA VAL A 149 -9.58 5.27 8.42
C VAL A 149 -8.77 5.23 7.11
N LEU A 150 -7.44 5.19 7.18
CA LEU A 150 -6.58 5.05 5.99
C LEU A 150 -6.74 3.70 5.29
N ILE A 151 -6.97 2.61 6.05
CA ILE A 151 -7.38 1.33 5.47
C ILE A 151 -8.73 1.46 4.78
N ALA A 152 -9.74 2.05 5.42
CA ALA A 152 -11.04 2.25 4.79
C ALA A 152 -10.92 3.06 3.48
N ARG A 153 -10.08 4.10 3.45
CA ARG A 153 -9.76 4.84 2.21
C ARG A 153 -9.17 3.92 1.14
N SER A 154 -8.25 3.06 1.51
CA SER A 154 -7.63 2.11 0.60
C SER A 154 -8.63 1.07 0.08
N LEU A 155 -9.55 0.60 0.93
CA LEU A 155 -10.64 -0.31 0.53
C LEU A 155 -11.63 0.36 -0.43
N THR A 156 -11.95 1.62 -0.18
CA THR A 156 -12.86 2.42 -1.02
C THR A 156 -12.32 2.62 -2.43
N GLN A 157 -11.02 2.50 -2.63
CA GLN A 157 -10.39 2.52 -3.96
C GLN A 157 -10.66 1.25 -4.77
N GLU A 158 -11.11 0.16 -4.16
CA GLU A 158 -11.45 -1.14 -4.80
C GLU A 158 -10.33 -1.75 -5.66
N ALA A 159 -9.08 -1.39 -5.40
CA ALA A 159 -7.93 -1.99 -6.08
C ALA A 159 -7.65 -3.41 -5.54
N ASP A 160 -7.16 -4.29 -6.43
CA ASP A 160 -6.81 -5.68 -6.06
C ASP A 160 -5.49 -5.78 -5.30
N ILE A 161 -4.60 -4.83 -5.53
CA ILE A 161 -3.25 -4.81 -4.96
C ILE A 161 -3.16 -3.72 -3.90
N LEU A 162 -2.70 -4.06 -2.71
CA LEU A 162 -2.46 -3.17 -1.59
C LEU A 162 -0.95 -3.07 -1.33
N VAL A 163 -0.39 -1.88 -1.50
CA VAL A 163 1.01 -1.59 -1.18
C VAL A 163 1.07 -0.80 0.12
N LEU A 164 1.83 -1.31 1.10
CA LEU A 164 1.93 -0.76 2.44
C LEU A 164 3.38 -0.33 2.73
N ASP A 165 3.58 0.95 2.98
CA ASP A 165 4.88 1.50 3.36
C ASP A 165 4.90 1.76 4.87
N GLU A 166 5.40 0.78 5.63
CA GLU A 166 5.52 0.81 7.10
C GLU A 166 4.18 1.10 7.83
N PRO A 167 3.13 0.30 7.59
CA PRO A 167 1.78 0.61 8.06
C PRO A 167 1.63 0.59 9.59
N THR A 168 2.56 -0.06 10.29
CA THR A 168 2.52 -0.26 11.75
C THR A 168 3.35 0.75 12.55
N ASN A 169 4.05 1.67 11.87
CA ASN A 169 4.89 2.66 12.53
C ASN A 169 4.08 3.55 13.49
N HIS A 170 4.67 3.84 14.64
CA HIS A 170 4.10 4.65 15.72
C HIS A 170 2.83 4.10 16.38
N LEU A 171 2.48 2.84 16.11
CA LEU A 171 1.45 2.12 16.83
C LEU A 171 2.06 1.31 17.97
N ASP A 172 1.34 1.18 19.08
CA ASP A 172 1.70 0.18 20.07
C ASP A 172 1.46 -1.24 19.55
N VAL A 173 2.09 -2.23 20.19
CA VAL A 173 2.10 -3.63 19.72
C VAL A 173 0.67 -4.19 19.55
N HIS A 174 -0.26 -3.84 20.44
CA HIS A 174 -1.63 -4.34 20.35
C HIS A 174 -2.33 -3.83 19.07
N TYR A 175 -2.20 -2.52 18.77
CA TYR A 175 -2.81 -1.95 17.55
C TYR A 175 -2.09 -2.38 16.28
N GLN A 176 -0.79 -2.68 16.32
CA GLN A 176 -0.07 -3.25 15.20
C GLN A 176 -0.67 -4.59 14.78
N TRP A 177 -0.90 -5.50 15.75
CA TRP A 177 -1.51 -6.81 15.50
C TRP A 177 -2.94 -6.69 14.95
N LEU A 178 -3.78 -5.87 15.58
CA LEU A 178 -5.15 -5.63 15.12
C LEU A 178 -5.18 -5.09 13.68
N LEU A 179 -4.27 -4.17 13.34
CA LEU A 179 -4.16 -3.62 12.00
C LEU A 179 -3.81 -4.71 10.98
N MET A 180 -2.84 -5.55 11.31
CA MET A 180 -2.38 -6.62 10.43
C MET A 180 -3.44 -7.71 10.25
N GLU A 181 -4.20 -8.05 11.29
CA GLU A 181 -5.35 -8.96 11.20
C GLU A 181 -6.43 -8.43 10.24
N VAL A 182 -6.75 -7.13 10.33
CA VAL A 182 -7.69 -6.48 9.40
C VAL A 182 -7.18 -6.58 7.97
N ILE A 183 -5.89 -6.29 7.73
CA ILE A 183 -5.29 -6.33 6.38
C ILE A 183 -5.26 -7.77 5.84
N ALA A 184 -4.81 -8.74 6.62
CA ALA A 184 -4.76 -10.15 6.23
C ALA A 184 -6.18 -10.69 5.92
N GLY A 185 -7.20 -10.27 6.69
CA GLY A 185 -8.59 -10.65 6.48
C GLY A 185 -9.21 -10.11 5.18
N LEU A 186 -8.55 -9.21 4.46
CA LEU A 186 -9.06 -8.64 3.20
C LEU A 186 -9.02 -9.63 2.02
N GLY A 187 -8.19 -10.67 2.07
CA GLY A 187 -7.98 -11.60 0.97
C GLY A 187 -7.46 -10.94 -0.31
N LYS A 188 -6.75 -9.82 -0.18
CA LYS A 188 -6.14 -9.08 -1.31
C LYS A 188 -4.68 -9.48 -1.50
N THR A 189 -4.14 -9.14 -2.67
CA THR A 189 -2.70 -9.18 -2.90
C THR A 189 -2.03 -8.04 -2.16
N VAL A 190 -1.09 -8.35 -1.25
CA VAL A 190 -0.45 -7.35 -0.40
C VAL A 190 1.07 -7.40 -0.58
N LEU A 191 1.67 -6.23 -0.76
CA LEU A 191 3.12 -6.03 -0.64
C LEU A 191 3.38 -4.98 0.44
N SER A 192 4.04 -5.38 1.52
CA SER A 192 4.26 -4.51 2.69
C SER A 192 5.73 -4.43 3.07
N VAL A 193 6.17 -3.23 3.42
CA VAL A 193 7.46 -3.03 4.10
C VAL A 193 7.27 -3.16 5.59
N PHE A 194 8.13 -3.95 6.24
CA PHE A 194 8.14 -4.15 7.68
C PHE A 194 9.47 -3.74 8.31
N HIS A 195 9.40 -3.19 9.51
CA HIS A 195 10.52 -3.04 10.42
C HIS A 195 10.58 -4.16 11.46
N GLU A 196 9.42 -4.70 11.83
CA GLU A 196 9.27 -5.71 12.87
C GLU A 196 9.16 -7.10 12.26
N LEU A 197 10.20 -7.93 12.49
CA LEU A 197 10.27 -9.29 11.95
C LEU A 197 9.14 -10.17 12.46
N ASN A 198 8.72 -10.02 13.73
CA ASN A 198 7.66 -10.83 14.32
C ASN A 198 6.33 -10.66 13.57
N LEU A 199 5.97 -9.43 13.18
CA LEU A 199 4.79 -9.17 12.37
C LEU A 199 4.94 -9.72 10.96
N ALA A 200 6.11 -9.51 10.34
CA ALA A 200 6.37 -10.04 9.01
C ALA A 200 6.23 -11.57 8.98
N CYS A 201 6.84 -12.28 9.94
CA CYS A 201 6.75 -13.73 10.02
C CYS A 201 5.34 -14.25 10.36
N ALA A 202 4.54 -13.47 11.09
CA ALA A 202 3.20 -13.91 11.50
C ALA A 202 2.14 -13.77 10.39
N PHE A 203 2.32 -12.81 9.50
CA PHE A 203 1.27 -12.44 8.54
C PHE A 203 1.64 -12.65 7.06
N CYS A 204 2.93 -12.75 6.73
CA CYS A 204 3.35 -12.91 5.33
C CYS A 204 3.45 -14.38 4.93
N ASP A 205 3.04 -14.67 3.68
CA ASP A 205 3.26 -15.96 3.04
C ASP A 205 4.70 -16.09 2.53
N GLU A 206 5.32 -14.97 2.16
CA GLU A 206 6.68 -14.90 1.64
C GLU A 206 7.36 -13.60 2.09
N LEU A 207 8.65 -13.68 2.38
CA LEU A 207 9.51 -12.56 2.74
C LEU A 207 10.64 -12.39 1.74
N TYR A 208 10.91 -11.14 1.37
CA TYR A 208 12.09 -10.73 0.63
C TYR A 208 12.99 -9.88 1.53
N VAL A 209 14.27 -10.23 1.60
CA VAL A 209 15.27 -9.49 2.37
C VAL A 209 16.06 -8.58 1.45
N LEU A 210 15.88 -7.26 1.60
CA LEU A 210 16.60 -6.24 0.85
C LEU A 210 17.75 -5.68 1.71
N LYS A 211 18.98 -5.79 1.20
CA LYS A 211 20.17 -5.24 1.83
C LYS A 211 21.08 -4.61 0.77
N ASP A 212 21.55 -3.40 1.03
CA ASP A 212 22.47 -2.65 0.15
C ASP A 212 21.98 -2.61 -1.32
N GLY A 213 20.66 -2.41 -1.50
CA GLY A 213 20.03 -2.35 -2.82
C GLY A 213 19.87 -3.70 -3.54
N LEU A 214 20.13 -4.83 -2.88
CA LEU A 214 20.04 -6.19 -3.45
C LEU A 214 19.04 -7.04 -2.66
N ILE A 215 18.30 -7.91 -3.34
CA ILE A 215 17.57 -9.00 -2.69
C ILE A 215 18.56 -10.10 -2.38
N THR A 216 18.84 -10.31 -1.09
CA THR A 216 19.83 -11.29 -0.61
C THR A 216 19.25 -12.69 -0.42
N CYS A 217 17.97 -12.76 -0.04
CA CYS A 217 17.22 -14.01 0.05
C CYS A 217 15.73 -13.75 0.02
N HIS A 218 14.95 -14.78 -0.29
CA HIS A 218 13.50 -14.78 -0.15
C HIS A 218 13.00 -16.19 0.14
N GLY A 219 11.81 -16.31 0.71
CA GLY A 219 11.16 -17.57 1.03
C GLY A 219 10.04 -17.42 2.04
N SER A 220 9.40 -18.53 2.41
CA SER A 220 8.42 -18.55 3.50
C SER A 220 9.11 -18.24 4.85
N PRO A 221 8.41 -17.55 5.78
CA PRO A 221 8.88 -17.30 7.14
C PRO A 221 9.17 -18.56 7.94
#